data_4666ddc8e4732591a7d1118797164ba5
#
_entry.id   4666ddc8e4732591a7d1118797164ba5
#
_cell.length_a   1.000
_cell.length_b   1.000
_cell.length_c   1.000
_cell.angle_alpha   90.00
_cell.angle_beta   90.00
_cell.angle_gamma   90.00
#
_symmetry.space_group_name_H-M   'P 1'
#
loop_
_entity.id
_entity.type
_entity.pdbx_description
1 polymer ?
#
loop_
_entity_poly.entity_id
_entity_poly.type
_entity_poly.pdbx_seq_one_letter_code
_entity_poly.pdbx_strand_id
1 'polypeptide(L)'
;MTLLKKLIAMLAVSFIGVASVNADILDEIPADIRDFVYDPDFMDPNQPLGESVYRNWKSDRPLPWTIGYASSYAGNLWRKGVMERLYGDYLPKMKEAGILNDIVVTQSNLKDAVQIQQMRQLTDQGVDGLIVCCSNPVALNPTIEYAYGKGVPTASMTGYLTSEYAISTSVNYKLTGYYIASWLAETIGGEGNVVIMEGIPGTSASDSQHQGMLDGFAEYPDITVVAEIAHMWTPQIAQAELQKWLSANTTQVDGFAVQSSGESGALNALESSGRDMVPMALGGGIGAFCYWRNNPDFIDRAIYAWPPGDDAEFAMNVLLRTMKGQGLKIQSILVPPYEEDVETIQSFVPEDCDRNSSEFRTVGIENWASDEYLNNFFDNGEALL
;
A
#
# COMPACT_ATOMS: atom_id res chain seq x y z
N MET A 1 10.30 -65.21 2.08
CA MET A 1 10.02 -65.50 3.47
C MET A 1 10.11 -64.22 4.30
N THR A 2 9.00 -63.90 4.86
CA THR A 2 8.67 -63.15 6.07
C THR A 2 9.11 -61.68 6.16
N LEU A 3 8.21 -60.80 5.85
CA LEU A 3 7.44 -59.88 6.70
C LEU A 3 8.26 -59.03 7.67
N LEU A 4 8.27 -57.72 7.39
CA LEU A 4 7.98 -56.74 8.42
C LEU A 4 7.33 -55.49 7.82
N LYS A 5 6.00 -55.49 7.78
CA LYS A 5 5.19 -54.29 7.64
C LYS A 5 5.30 -53.54 8.95
N LYS A 6 5.94 -52.37 8.98
CA LYS A 6 5.78 -51.39 10.06
C LYS A 6 4.82 -50.31 9.63
N LEU A 7 3.69 -50.27 10.30
CA LEU A 7 2.74 -49.17 10.35
C LEU A 7 3.48 -47.86 10.67
N ILE A 8 3.46 -46.92 9.76
CA ILE A 8 3.66 -45.52 10.07
C ILE A 8 2.27 -44.94 10.35
N ALA A 9 1.96 -44.81 11.63
CA ALA A 9 0.80 -44.01 12.06
C ALA A 9 1.12 -42.54 11.78
N MET A 10 0.52 -41.99 10.75
CA MET A 10 0.44 -40.53 10.55
C MET A 10 -0.39 -39.97 11.70
N LEU A 11 0.22 -39.28 12.63
CA LEU A 11 -0.46 -38.34 13.49
C LEU A 11 -0.86 -37.16 12.58
N ALA A 12 -2.09 -37.18 12.14
CA ALA A 12 -2.76 -35.97 11.65
C ALA A 12 -2.98 -35.07 12.88
N VAL A 13 -2.08 -34.15 13.11
CA VAL A 13 -2.35 -33.00 14.01
C VAL A 13 -3.34 -32.13 13.29
N SER A 14 -4.59 -32.24 13.70
CA SER A 14 -5.66 -31.36 13.26
C SER A 14 -5.35 -29.93 13.71
N PHE A 15 -4.80 -29.11 12.84
CA PHE A 15 -4.91 -27.65 12.95
C PHE A 15 -6.34 -27.26 12.56
N ILE A 16 -7.29 -27.51 13.46
CA ILE A 16 -8.65 -27.00 13.36
C ILE A 16 -8.76 -25.91 14.43
N GLY A 17 -8.75 -24.67 14.04
CA GLY A 17 -9.11 -23.63 15.00
C GLY A 17 -8.97 -22.17 14.62
N VAL A 18 -8.29 -21.82 13.55
CA VAL A 18 -8.11 -20.39 13.21
C VAL A 18 -8.67 -20.02 11.81
N ALA A 19 -8.78 -20.97 10.90
CA ALA A 19 -9.23 -20.70 9.53
C ALA A 19 -10.76 -20.54 9.37
N SER A 20 -11.59 -21.00 10.34
CA SER A 20 -13.06 -21.02 10.17
C SER A 20 -13.75 -19.72 10.56
N VAL A 21 -13.12 -18.86 11.37
CA VAL A 21 -13.75 -17.58 11.78
C VAL A 21 -13.56 -16.48 10.74
N ASN A 22 -12.48 -16.55 9.96
CA ASN A 22 -12.19 -15.54 8.93
C ASN A 22 -12.95 -15.80 7.61
N ALA A 23 -13.32 -17.04 7.30
CA ALA A 23 -14.05 -17.36 6.08
C ALA A 23 -15.46 -16.75 6.09
N ASP A 24 -16.14 -16.79 7.24
CA ASP A 24 -17.53 -16.34 7.34
C ASP A 24 -17.70 -14.83 7.06
N ILE A 25 -16.75 -13.98 7.51
CA ILE A 25 -16.87 -12.53 7.28
C ILE A 25 -16.55 -12.12 5.83
N LEU A 26 -15.64 -12.82 5.18
CA LEU A 26 -15.33 -12.58 3.76
C LEU A 26 -16.50 -12.97 2.84
N ASP A 27 -17.35 -13.91 3.25
CA ASP A 27 -18.56 -14.28 2.49
C ASP A 27 -19.61 -13.15 2.44
N GLU A 28 -19.49 -12.13 3.30
CA GLU A 28 -20.31 -10.92 3.26
C GLU A 28 -19.79 -9.89 2.22
N ILE A 29 -18.61 -10.09 1.67
CA ILE A 29 -18.02 -9.25 0.63
C ILE A 29 -18.38 -9.84 -0.75
N PRO A 30 -18.76 -9.02 -1.74
CA PRO A 30 -19.06 -9.50 -3.08
C PRO A 30 -17.95 -10.38 -3.67
N ALA A 31 -18.34 -11.45 -4.38
CA ALA A 31 -17.40 -12.46 -4.85
C ALA A 31 -16.33 -11.89 -5.81
N ASP A 32 -16.69 -10.94 -6.65
CA ASP A 32 -15.77 -10.24 -7.56
C ASP A 32 -14.67 -9.45 -6.83
N ILE A 33 -14.98 -8.90 -5.66
CA ILE A 33 -13.99 -8.24 -4.80
C ILE A 33 -13.22 -9.30 -4.01
N ARG A 34 -13.95 -10.22 -3.35
CA ARG A 34 -13.36 -11.24 -2.48
C ARG A 34 -12.36 -12.11 -3.22
N ASP A 35 -12.78 -12.70 -4.34
CA ASP A 35 -12.01 -13.70 -5.07
C ASP A 35 -10.81 -13.09 -5.80
N PHE A 36 -10.75 -11.77 -5.94
CA PHE A 36 -9.64 -11.05 -6.54
C PHE A 36 -8.74 -10.34 -5.52
N VAL A 37 -9.33 -9.51 -4.66
CA VAL A 37 -8.56 -8.66 -3.74
C VAL A 37 -8.15 -9.39 -2.47
N TYR A 38 -8.93 -10.39 -2.05
CA TYR A 38 -8.72 -11.19 -0.84
C TYR A 38 -8.40 -12.66 -1.13
N ASP A 39 -7.91 -12.96 -2.34
CA ASP A 39 -7.44 -14.30 -2.68
C ASP A 39 -6.32 -14.72 -1.70
N PRO A 40 -6.49 -15.85 -0.98
CA PRO A 40 -5.52 -16.30 0.03
C PRO A 40 -4.09 -16.49 -0.50
N ASP A 41 -3.92 -16.83 -1.76
CA ASP A 41 -2.60 -17.03 -2.37
C ASP A 41 -1.82 -15.72 -2.50
N PHE A 42 -2.55 -14.60 -2.61
CA PHE A 42 -1.97 -13.26 -2.75
C PHE A 42 -2.16 -12.38 -1.50
N MET A 43 -2.58 -12.94 -0.38
CA MET A 43 -2.68 -12.20 0.87
C MET A 43 -1.38 -12.28 1.67
N ASP A 44 -1.02 -11.16 2.31
CA ASP A 44 -0.01 -11.20 3.37
C ASP A 44 -0.55 -12.03 4.54
N PRO A 45 0.18 -13.06 5.01
CA PRO A 45 -0.29 -13.93 6.08
C PRO A 45 -0.51 -13.20 7.42
N ASN A 46 0.05 -12.01 7.58
CA ASN A 46 -0.12 -11.19 8.78
C ASN A 46 -1.24 -10.14 8.64
N GLN A 47 -1.89 -10.05 7.48
CA GLN A 47 -3.00 -9.13 7.26
C GLN A 47 -4.21 -9.53 8.12
N PRO A 48 -4.68 -8.67 9.04
CA PRO A 48 -5.87 -8.99 9.84
C PRO A 48 -7.14 -8.99 8.97
N LEU A 49 -7.85 -10.11 8.94
CA LEU A 49 -9.09 -10.29 8.15
C LEU A 49 -10.31 -10.63 9.02
N GLY A 50 -10.23 -10.38 10.32
CA GLY A 50 -11.33 -10.67 11.24
C GLY A 50 -12.50 -9.70 11.13
N GLU A 51 -13.63 -10.05 11.78
CA GLU A 51 -14.73 -9.12 11.99
C GLU A 51 -14.22 -7.89 12.75
N SER A 52 -14.66 -6.71 12.32
CA SER A 52 -14.26 -5.45 12.95
C SER A 52 -14.95 -5.25 14.30
N VAL A 53 -14.20 -4.86 15.32
CA VAL A 53 -14.77 -4.44 16.62
C VAL A 53 -15.64 -3.19 16.48
N TYR A 54 -15.57 -2.50 15.34
CA TYR A 54 -16.35 -1.31 15.04
C TYR A 54 -17.69 -1.60 14.34
N ARG A 55 -18.05 -2.86 14.11
CA ARG A 55 -19.28 -3.19 13.39
C ARG A 55 -20.53 -2.64 14.11
N ASN A 56 -20.55 -2.73 15.44
CA ASN A 56 -21.66 -2.22 16.27
C ASN A 56 -21.26 -0.97 17.08
N TRP A 57 -20.22 -0.26 16.63
CA TRP A 57 -19.68 0.91 17.30
C TRP A 57 -19.98 2.21 16.54
N LYS A 58 -20.13 3.28 17.28
CA LYS A 58 -20.19 4.65 16.74
C LYS A 58 -19.53 5.62 17.72
N SER A 59 -19.09 6.76 17.23
CA SER A 59 -18.55 7.82 18.09
C SER A 59 -19.67 8.47 18.92
N ASP A 60 -19.41 8.63 20.21
CA ASP A 60 -20.26 9.41 21.12
C ASP A 60 -19.93 10.92 21.08
N ARG A 61 -18.87 11.29 20.35
CA ARG A 61 -18.39 12.66 20.26
C ARG A 61 -19.18 13.43 19.19
N PRO A 62 -19.57 14.71 19.49
CA PRO A 62 -20.35 15.50 18.55
C PRO A 62 -19.52 15.97 17.35
N LEU A 63 -20.18 16.19 16.22
CA LEU A 63 -19.61 16.88 15.06
C LEU A 63 -19.42 18.37 15.36
N PRO A 64 -18.46 19.05 14.69
CA PRO A 64 -17.47 18.49 13.76
C PRO A 64 -16.26 17.89 14.50
N TRP A 65 -15.67 16.83 13.93
CA TRP A 65 -14.55 16.10 14.51
C TRP A 65 -13.17 16.67 14.16
N THR A 66 -12.21 16.43 15.05
CA THR A 66 -10.77 16.68 14.80
C THR A 66 -10.04 15.35 14.70
N ILE A 67 -9.32 15.13 13.59
CA ILE A 67 -8.58 13.90 13.37
C ILE A 67 -7.09 14.13 13.57
N GLY A 68 -6.44 13.26 14.34
CA GLY A 68 -4.99 13.23 14.47
C GLY A 68 -4.38 12.39 13.34
N TYR A 69 -3.37 12.93 12.65
CA TYR A 69 -2.59 12.18 11.66
C TYR A 69 -1.16 11.98 12.17
N ALA A 70 -0.87 10.76 12.65
CA ALA A 70 0.45 10.37 13.11
C ALA A 70 1.27 9.79 11.95
N SER A 71 1.97 10.65 11.21
CA SER A 71 2.80 10.28 10.08
C SER A 71 4.19 9.80 10.55
N SER A 72 4.68 8.71 9.94
CA SER A 72 6.02 8.19 10.25
C SER A 72 7.12 8.85 9.44
N TYR A 73 6.82 9.37 8.25
CA TYR A 73 7.83 9.87 7.32
C TYR A 73 7.29 11.03 6.49
N ALA A 74 8.11 12.05 6.28
CA ALA A 74 7.76 13.23 5.49
C ALA A 74 8.80 13.54 4.40
N GLY A 75 9.77 12.65 4.19
CA GLY A 75 10.98 12.93 3.42
C GLY A 75 10.85 12.80 1.91
N ASN A 76 9.68 12.52 1.35
CA ASN A 76 9.50 12.38 -0.10
C ASN A 76 8.31 13.22 -0.61
N LEU A 77 8.27 13.38 -1.93
CA LEU A 77 7.27 14.18 -2.62
C LEU A 77 5.89 13.52 -2.64
N TRP A 78 5.83 12.18 -2.54
CA TRP A 78 4.57 11.48 -2.37
C TRP A 78 3.84 11.95 -1.10
N ARG A 79 4.58 12.11 0.02
CA ARG A 79 4.01 12.68 1.27
C ARG A 79 3.56 14.12 1.13
N LYS A 80 4.26 14.92 0.31
CA LYS A 80 3.81 16.26 -0.03
C LYS A 80 2.44 16.21 -0.71
N GLY A 81 2.25 15.32 -1.70
CA GLY A 81 0.97 15.12 -2.37
C GLY A 81 -0.17 14.72 -1.41
N VAL A 82 0.11 13.84 -0.43
CA VAL A 82 -0.84 13.49 0.64
C VAL A 82 -1.28 14.74 1.41
N MET A 83 -0.34 15.60 1.81
CA MET A 83 -0.66 16.81 2.57
C MET A 83 -1.43 17.84 1.73
N GLU A 84 -1.08 17.97 0.46
CA GLU A 84 -1.80 18.83 -0.48
C GLU A 84 -3.24 18.36 -0.68
N ARG A 85 -3.49 17.06 -0.83
CA ARG A 85 -4.84 16.51 -0.92
C ARG A 85 -5.63 16.74 0.36
N LEU A 86 -5.06 16.42 1.52
CA LEU A 86 -5.76 16.54 2.80
C LEU A 86 -6.12 17.99 3.13
N TYR A 87 -5.20 18.94 2.96
CA TYR A 87 -5.43 20.34 3.34
C TYR A 87 -5.96 21.22 2.20
N GLY A 88 -5.59 20.90 0.95
CA GLY A 88 -6.01 21.70 -0.21
C GLY A 88 -7.43 21.41 -0.68
N ASP A 89 -7.89 20.16 -0.50
CA ASP A 89 -9.18 19.73 -1.05
C ASP A 89 -10.07 19.07 0.03
N TYR A 90 -9.60 17.99 0.66
CA TYR A 90 -10.44 17.16 1.52
C TYR A 90 -10.95 17.89 2.76
N LEU A 91 -10.07 18.49 3.55
CA LEU A 91 -10.44 19.20 4.77
C LEU A 91 -11.39 20.37 4.52
N PRO A 92 -11.19 21.23 3.48
CA PRO A 92 -12.16 22.28 3.14
C PRO A 92 -13.55 21.74 2.86
N LYS A 93 -13.70 20.69 2.05
CA LYS A 93 -14.99 20.02 1.75
C LYS A 93 -15.67 19.49 3.01
N MET A 94 -14.90 18.79 3.86
CA MET A 94 -15.43 18.22 5.10
C MET A 94 -15.80 19.29 6.14
N LYS A 95 -15.11 20.45 6.15
CA LYS A 95 -15.49 21.60 6.98
C LYS A 95 -16.79 22.24 6.51
N GLU A 96 -16.94 22.43 5.20
CA GLU A 96 -18.20 22.95 4.63
C GLU A 96 -19.40 22.06 4.93
N ALA A 97 -19.18 20.73 4.89
CA ALA A 97 -20.19 19.75 5.27
C ALA A 97 -20.43 19.64 6.79
N GLY A 98 -19.67 20.34 7.63
CA GLY A 98 -19.78 20.27 9.09
C GLY A 98 -19.35 18.92 9.70
N ILE A 99 -18.52 18.16 8.99
CA ILE A 99 -18.03 16.84 9.42
C ILE A 99 -16.71 16.96 10.16
N LEU A 100 -15.75 17.71 9.61
CA LEU A 100 -14.45 17.93 10.24
C LEU A 100 -14.29 19.37 10.73
N ASN A 101 -13.61 19.49 11.86
CA ASN A 101 -13.09 20.74 12.40
C ASN A 101 -11.64 20.96 11.94
N ASP A 102 -10.77 19.93 12.09
CA ASP A 102 -9.36 20.03 11.73
C ASP A 102 -8.70 18.65 11.54
N ILE A 103 -7.48 18.66 10.97
CA ILE A 103 -6.56 17.54 10.92
C ILE A 103 -5.25 17.98 11.58
N VAL A 104 -4.84 17.32 12.67
CA VAL A 104 -3.62 17.64 13.43
C VAL A 104 -2.54 16.64 13.08
N VAL A 105 -1.45 17.10 12.45
CA VAL A 105 -0.38 16.24 11.95
C VAL A 105 0.82 16.21 12.89
N THR A 106 1.36 15.03 13.11
CA THR A 106 2.66 14.82 13.77
C THR A 106 3.60 14.01 12.89
N GLN A 107 4.90 14.10 13.13
CA GLN A 107 5.94 13.41 12.35
C GLN A 107 6.92 12.69 13.27
N SER A 108 7.12 11.38 13.07
CA SER A 108 8.02 10.57 13.92
C SER A 108 9.40 10.34 13.30
N ASN A 109 9.58 10.63 12.01
CA ASN A 109 10.83 10.40 11.27
C ASN A 109 11.34 8.96 11.39
N LEU A 110 10.45 7.99 11.12
CA LEU A 110 10.69 6.54 11.19
C LEU A 110 11.11 6.03 12.58
N LYS A 111 10.71 6.73 13.65
CA LYS A 111 11.00 6.33 15.03
C LYS A 111 9.72 5.88 15.72
N ASP A 112 9.53 4.58 15.88
CA ASP A 112 8.33 3.99 16.51
C ASP A 112 8.06 4.58 17.89
N ALA A 113 9.08 4.73 18.75
CA ALA A 113 8.92 5.30 20.08
C ALA A 113 8.38 6.75 20.06
N VAL A 114 8.79 7.53 19.05
CA VAL A 114 8.29 8.91 18.87
C VAL A 114 6.85 8.87 18.39
N GLN A 115 6.52 7.99 17.45
CA GLN A 115 5.15 7.85 16.94
C GLN A 115 4.18 7.41 18.03
N ILE A 116 4.57 6.43 18.84
CA ILE A 116 3.83 5.99 20.04
C ILE A 116 3.52 7.16 20.97
N GLN A 117 4.55 7.98 21.29
CA GLN A 117 4.38 9.15 22.13
C GLN A 117 3.43 10.18 21.51
N GLN A 118 3.58 10.46 20.21
CA GLN A 118 2.75 11.41 19.49
C GLN A 118 1.28 10.96 19.40
N MET A 119 1.02 9.68 19.13
CA MET A 119 -0.33 9.13 19.12
C MET A 119 -1.01 9.25 20.50
N ARG A 120 -0.29 8.93 21.58
CA ARG A 120 -0.80 9.14 22.95
C ARG A 120 -1.11 10.59 23.22
N GLN A 121 -0.19 11.50 22.84
CA GLN A 121 -0.39 12.93 23.00
C GLN A 121 -1.63 13.43 22.24
N LEU A 122 -1.81 13.03 20.98
CA LEU A 122 -3.01 13.37 20.20
C LEU A 122 -4.29 12.86 20.86
N THR A 123 -4.28 11.61 21.34
CA THR A 123 -5.41 11.02 22.07
C THR A 123 -5.74 11.82 23.33
N ASP A 124 -4.74 12.18 24.13
CA ASP A 124 -4.91 12.94 25.39
C ASP A 124 -5.31 14.41 25.15
N GLN A 125 -4.95 14.98 24.01
CA GLN A 125 -5.39 16.29 23.54
C GLN A 125 -6.86 16.28 23.06
N GLY A 126 -7.47 15.11 22.93
CA GLY A 126 -8.86 14.96 22.64
C GLY A 126 -9.22 14.95 21.16
N VAL A 127 -8.33 14.48 20.27
CA VAL A 127 -8.73 14.17 18.89
C VAL A 127 -9.84 13.09 18.89
N ASP A 128 -10.68 13.11 17.88
CA ASP A 128 -11.86 12.25 17.79
C ASP A 128 -11.57 10.93 17.09
N GLY A 129 -10.53 10.89 16.25
CA GLY A 129 -10.03 9.70 15.58
C GLY A 129 -8.55 9.87 15.21
N LEU A 130 -7.90 8.78 14.85
CA LEU A 130 -6.48 8.75 14.45
C LEU A 130 -6.33 8.11 13.07
N ILE A 131 -5.52 8.75 12.23
CA ILE A 131 -4.90 8.13 11.05
C ILE A 131 -3.43 7.90 11.34
N VAL A 132 -2.94 6.71 10.99
CA VAL A 132 -1.53 6.31 11.18
C VAL A 132 -0.95 5.87 9.85
N CYS A 133 0.22 6.32 9.49
CA CYS A 133 0.85 5.87 8.27
C CYS A 133 2.21 5.24 8.45
N CYS A 134 2.36 4.14 7.70
CA CYS A 134 3.58 3.46 7.31
C CYS A 134 4.50 3.11 8.48
N SER A 135 3.91 2.57 9.53
CA SER A 135 4.58 2.28 10.78
C SER A 135 4.91 0.79 10.88
N ASN A 136 5.68 0.44 11.87
CA ASN A 136 5.82 -0.94 12.30
C ASN A 136 4.43 -1.47 12.71
N PRO A 137 3.92 -2.54 12.07
CA PRO A 137 2.55 -2.99 12.24
C PRO A 137 2.23 -3.52 13.64
N VAL A 138 3.24 -3.86 14.44
CA VAL A 138 3.11 -4.45 15.78
C VAL A 138 3.42 -3.45 16.89
N ALA A 139 4.40 -2.57 16.68
CA ALA A 139 4.90 -1.67 17.73
C ALA A 139 3.84 -0.71 18.27
N LEU A 140 2.84 -0.37 17.47
CA LEU A 140 1.80 0.58 17.84
C LEU A 140 0.62 -0.06 18.61
N ASN A 141 0.50 -1.40 18.66
CA ASN A 141 -0.65 -2.09 19.23
C ASN A 141 -1.06 -1.60 20.63
N PRO A 142 -0.16 -1.45 21.62
CA PRO A 142 -0.56 -0.95 22.95
C PRO A 142 -1.09 0.49 22.97
N THR A 143 -0.71 1.27 21.94
CA THR A 143 -1.16 2.66 21.83
C THR A 143 -2.50 2.74 21.12
N ILE A 144 -2.74 1.87 20.17
CA ILE A 144 -4.03 1.71 19.48
C ILE A 144 -5.08 1.24 20.49
N GLU A 145 -4.76 0.23 21.31
CA GLU A 145 -5.64 -0.22 22.39
C GLU A 145 -5.95 0.90 23.40
N TYR A 146 -4.93 1.70 23.76
CA TYR A 146 -5.14 2.88 24.61
C TYR A 146 -6.09 3.90 23.97
N ALA A 147 -5.93 4.21 22.68
CA ALA A 147 -6.80 5.14 21.97
C ALA A 147 -8.24 4.60 21.89
N TYR A 148 -8.40 3.31 21.56
CA TYR A 148 -9.69 2.63 21.55
C TYR A 148 -10.40 2.73 22.90
N GLY A 149 -9.70 2.46 24.01
CA GLY A 149 -10.22 2.61 25.37
C GLY A 149 -10.63 4.04 25.74
N LYS A 150 -10.21 5.04 24.96
CA LYS A 150 -10.64 6.46 25.07
C LYS A 150 -11.75 6.81 24.06
N GLY A 151 -12.27 5.85 23.32
CA GLY A 151 -13.27 6.07 22.28
C GLY A 151 -12.69 6.77 21.03
N VAL A 152 -11.39 6.62 20.78
CA VAL A 152 -10.68 7.19 19.62
C VAL A 152 -10.28 6.06 18.68
N PRO A 153 -11.03 5.81 17.60
CA PRO A 153 -10.71 4.78 16.62
C PRO A 153 -9.43 5.14 15.86
N THR A 154 -8.68 4.12 15.45
CA THR A 154 -7.43 4.29 14.71
C THR A 154 -7.51 3.54 13.39
N ALA A 155 -7.31 4.24 12.28
CA ALA A 155 -7.16 3.65 10.95
C ALA A 155 -5.73 3.80 10.44
N SER A 156 -5.21 2.77 9.77
CA SER A 156 -3.97 2.92 8.99
C SER A 156 -4.27 3.58 7.66
N MET A 157 -3.28 4.26 7.14
CA MET A 157 -3.20 4.69 5.76
C MET A 157 -1.97 4.00 5.16
N THR A 158 -2.12 3.25 4.09
CA THR A 158 -1.00 2.59 3.41
C THR A 158 -0.32 1.50 4.26
N GLY A 159 -0.91 0.32 4.30
CA GLY A 159 -0.43 -0.85 5.05
C GLY A 159 -1.37 -1.26 6.18
N TYR A 160 -1.08 -2.39 6.79
CA TYR A 160 -1.90 -2.93 7.88
C TYR A 160 -1.28 -2.67 9.25
N LEU A 161 -2.14 -2.80 10.26
CA LEU A 161 -1.81 -2.83 11.68
C LEU A 161 -2.34 -4.12 12.27
N THR A 162 -1.59 -4.78 13.16
CA THR A 162 -1.94 -6.10 13.69
C THR A 162 -2.87 -6.05 14.92
N SER A 163 -3.19 -4.86 15.45
CA SER A 163 -4.11 -4.71 16.57
C SER A 163 -5.54 -5.07 16.14
N GLU A 164 -6.26 -5.83 16.96
CA GLU A 164 -7.70 -6.06 16.76
C GLU A 164 -8.56 -4.79 16.85
N TYR A 165 -8.03 -3.73 17.48
CA TYR A 165 -8.67 -2.41 17.60
C TYR A 165 -8.29 -1.45 16.48
N ALA A 166 -7.55 -1.91 15.46
CA ALA A 166 -7.19 -1.10 14.31
C ALA A 166 -8.13 -1.35 13.13
N ILE A 167 -8.30 -0.32 12.32
CA ILE A 167 -8.86 -0.41 10.98
C ILE A 167 -7.68 -0.34 10.02
N SER A 168 -7.50 -1.32 9.16
CA SER A 168 -6.46 -1.29 8.14
C SER A 168 -7.05 -0.89 6.80
N THR A 169 -6.45 0.12 6.16
CA THR A 169 -6.81 0.52 4.80
C THR A 169 -5.58 0.47 3.91
N SER A 170 -5.65 -0.28 2.83
CA SER A 170 -4.48 -0.52 1.98
C SER A 170 -4.88 -0.97 0.57
N VAL A 171 -3.96 -0.82 -0.38
CA VAL A 171 -3.94 -1.70 -1.54
C VAL A 171 -3.45 -3.08 -1.10
N ASN A 172 -3.85 -4.14 -1.80
CA ASN A 172 -3.20 -5.43 -1.61
C ASN A 172 -1.78 -5.38 -2.17
N TYR A 173 -0.81 -5.06 -1.32
CA TYR A 173 0.59 -4.90 -1.73
C TYR A 173 1.23 -6.20 -2.19
N LYS A 174 0.86 -7.35 -1.60
CA LYS A 174 1.39 -8.63 -2.06
C LYS A 174 0.92 -8.94 -3.48
N LEU A 175 -0.37 -8.75 -3.76
CA LEU A 175 -0.93 -8.87 -5.10
C LEU A 175 -0.28 -7.89 -6.09
N THR A 176 -0.03 -6.65 -5.67
CA THR A 176 0.66 -5.64 -6.50
C THR A 176 2.07 -6.12 -6.87
N GLY A 177 2.82 -6.63 -5.88
CA GLY A 177 4.17 -7.16 -6.12
C GLY A 177 4.16 -8.36 -7.06
N TYR A 178 3.24 -9.29 -6.86
CA TYR A 178 3.07 -10.46 -7.72
C TYR A 178 2.79 -10.04 -9.18
N TYR A 179 1.88 -9.10 -9.40
CA TYR A 179 1.57 -8.61 -10.75
C TYR A 179 2.75 -7.91 -11.42
N ILE A 180 3.50 -7.10 -10.66
CA ILE A 180 4.71 -6.46 -11.17
C ILE A 180 5.73 -7.51 -11.62
N ALA A 181 5.97 -8.54 -10.81
CA ALA A 181 6.94 -9.58 -11.12
C ALA A 181 6.50 -10.47 -12.29
N SER A 182 5.24 -10.92 -12.30
CA SER A 182 4.70 -11.74 -13.39
C SER A 182 4.69 -10.98 -14.71
N TRP A 183 4.24 -9.72 -14.71
CA TRP A 183 4.29 -8.85 -15.87
C TRP A 183 5.72 -8.65 -16.39
N LEU A 184 6.67 -8.39 -15.50
CA LEU A 184 8.07 -8.19 -15.90
C LEU A 184 8.66 -9.48 -16.48
N ALA A 185 8.40 -10.62 -15.82
CA ALA A 185 8.84 -11.92 -16.28
C ALA A 185 8.32 -12.23 -17.69
N GLU A 186 7.04 -12.03 -17.94
CA GLU A 186 6.43 -12.21 -19.27
C GLU A 186 7.05 -11.26 -20.29
N THR A 187 7.25 -9.99 -19.92
CA THR A 187 7.82 -8.96 -20.81
C THR A 187 9.23 -9.29 -21.26
N ILE A 188 10.06 -9.90 -20.40
CA ILE A 188 11.43 -10.30 -20.74
C ILE A 188 11.53 -11.74 -21.29
N GLY A 189 10.41 -12.41 -21.50
CA GLY A 189 10.36 -13.75 -22.12
C GLY A 189 10.55 -14.92 -21.16
N GLY A 190 10.40 -14.72 -19.86
CA GLY A 190 10.43 -15.76 -18.84
C GLY A 190 11.84 -16.18 -18.39
N GLU A 191 12.89 -15.54 -18.88
CA GLU A 191 14.30 -15.83 -18.53
C GLU A 191 15.11 -14.53 -18.40
N GLY A 192 16.14 -14.53 -17.55
CA GLY A 192 17.06 -13.40 -17.40
C GLY A 192 17.32 -12.98 -15.96
N ASN A 193 18.09 -11.90 -15.84
CA ASN A 193 18.48 -11.34 -14.54
C ASN A 193 17.61 -10.11 -14.21
N VAL A 194 16.98 -10.11 -13.07
CA VAL A 194 16.15 -8.98 -12.61
C VAL A 194 16.70 -8.38 -11.32
N VAL A 195 16.43 -7.10 -11.13
CA VAL A 195 16.71 -6.39 -9.89
C VAL A 195 15.39 -5.98 -9.26
N ILE A 196 15.20 -6.28 -7.97
CA ILE A 196 14.12 -5.75 -7.15
C ILE A 196 14.59 -4.45 -6.51
N MET A 197 13.81 -3.39 -6.67
CA MET A 197 14.03 -2.11 -5.98
C MET A 197 12.88 -1.86 -5.02
N GLU A 198 13.17 -1.97 -3.73
CA GLU A 198 12.17 -1.93 -2.66
C GLU A 198 12.12 -0.58 -1.95
N GLY A 199 10.98 -0.28 -1.34
CA GLY A 199 10.73 0.94 -0.60
C GLY A 199 11.47 1.04 0.73
N ILE A 200 10.74 1.05 1.84
CA ILE A 200 11.29 1.11 3.19
C ILE A 200 11.15 -0.27 3.83
N PRO A 201 12.23 -1.05 3.93
CA PRO A 201 12.20 -2.37 4.57
C PRO A 201 11.69 -2.27 6.03
N GLY A 202 10.92 -3.28 6.46
CA GLY A 202 10.33 -3.33 7.79
C GLY A 202 8.98 -2.60 7.92
N THR A 203 8.48 -1.99 6.83
CA THR A 203 7.09 -1.53 6.76
C THR A 203 6.23 -2.57 6.08
N SER A 204 4.98 -2.77 6.55
CA SER A 204 4.09 -3.79 5.97
C SER A 204 3.87 -3.60 4.47
N ALA A 205 3.78 -2.36 3.99
CA ALA A 205 3.60 -2.05 2.58
C ALA A 205 4.80 -2.51 1.72
N SER A 206 6.04 -2.20 2.14
CA SER A 206 7.23 -2.59 1.40
C SER A 206 7.47 -4.09 1.45
N ASP A 207 7.40 -4.68 2.65
CA ASP A 207 7.69 -6.09 2.85
C ASP A 207 6.67 -7.01 2.14
N SER A 208 5.36 -6.67 2.19
CA SER A 208 4.33 -7.41 1.47
C SER A 208 4.50 -7.33 -0.04
N GLN A 209 4.80 -6.14 -0.58
CA GLN A 209 5.02 -5.97 -2.02
C GLN A 209 6.27 -6.71 -2.49
N HIS A 210 7.35 -6.66 -1.70
CA HIS A 210 8.58 -7.42 -1.95
C HIS A 210 8.31 -8.92 -1.98
N GLN A 211 7.59 -9.46 -0.98
CA GLN A 211 7.22 -10.87 -0.97
C GLN A 211 6.40 -11.26 -2.20
N GLY A 212 5.45 -10.42 -2.60
CA GLY A 212 4.69 -10.65 -3.85
C GLY A 212 5.58 -10.70 -5.08
N MET A 213 6.59 -9.82 -5.19
CA MET A 213 7.56 -9.88 -6.28
C MET A 213 8.36 -11.18 -6.29
N LEU A 214 8.82 -11.64 -5.11
CA LEU A 214 9.51 -12.94 -5.00
C LEU A 214 8.62 -14.11 -5.39
N ASP A 215 7.36 -14.11 -4.94
CA ASP A 215 6.39 -15.16 -5.26
C ASP A 215 6.10 -15.19 -6.77
N GLY A 216 5.93 -14.03 -7.41
CA GLY A 216 5.72 -13.92 -8.86
C GLY A 216 6.91 -14.43 -9.68
N PHE A 217 8.15 -14.03 -9.30
CA PHE A 217 9.34 -14.55 -9.99
C PHE A 217 9.58 -16.05 -9.75
N ALA A 218 9.13 -16.60 -8.61
CA ALA A 218 9.29 -18.03 -8.34
C ALA A 218 8.54 -18.94 -9.35
N GLU A 219 7.56 -18.42 -10.08
CA GLU A 219 6.87 -19.13 -11.15
C GLU A 219 7.69 -19.25 -12.44
N TYR A 220 8.78 -18.51 -12.56
CA TYR A 220 9.67 -18.45 -13.72
C TYR A 220 11.08 -18.95 -13.34
N PRO A 221 11.37 -20.26 -13.45
CA PRO A 221 12.58 -20.87 -12.92
C PRO A 221 13.89 -20.39 -13.60
N ASP A 222 13.78 -19.79 -14.78
CA ASP A 222 14.92 -19.24 -15.54
C ASP A 222 15.15 -17.74 -15.28
N ILE A 223 14.36 -17.13 -14.37
CA ILE A 223 14.61 -15.77 -13.86
C ILE A 223 15.46 -15.83 -12.60
N THR A 224 16.47 -14.97 -12.53
CA THR A 224 17.34 -14.82 -11.38
C THR A 224 17.23 -13.41 -10.81
N VAL A 225 16.84 -13.26 -9.56
CA VAL A 225 16.96 -11.99 -8.83
C VAL A 225 18.43 -11.79 -8.44
N VAL A 226 19.12 -10.88 -9.10
CA VAL A 226 20.56 -10.64 -8.92
C VAL A 226 20.90 -9.55 -7.91
N ALA A 227 19.93 -8.74 -7.54
CA ALA A 227 20.04 -7.75 -6.47
C ALA A 227 18.69 -7.32 -5.93
N GLU A 228 18.72 -6.91 -4.66
CA GLU A 228 17.61 -6.26 -3.95
C GLU A 228 18.14 -4.94 -3.39
N ILE A 229 17.54 -3.81 -3.79
CA ILE A 229 18.05 -2.47 -3.50
C ILE A 229 16.97 -1.63 -2.84
N ALA A 230 17.20 -1.25 -1.57
CA ALA A 230 16.28 -0.35 -0.86
C ALA A 230 16.48 1.10 -1.33
N HIS A 231 15.41 1.74 -1.82
CA HIS A 231 15.43 3.12 -2.31
C HIS A 231 14.62 4.10 -1.46
N MET A 232 14.04 3.64 -0.36
CA MET A 232 13.30 4.46 0.61
C MET A 232 12.18 5.30 -0.02
N TRP A 233 11.57 4.82 -1.11
CA TRP A 233 10.60 5.54 -1.94
C TRP A 233 11.07 6.96 -2.34
N THR A 234 12.36 7.10 -2.63
CA THR A 234 13.00 8.38 -2.92
C THR A 234 13.86 8.26 -4.18
N PRO A 235 13.56 8.99 -5.28
CA PRO A 235 14.27 8.86 -6.55
C PRO A 235 15.79 9.09 -6.44
N GLN A 236 16.20 10.04 -5.60
CA GLN A 236 17.62 10.36 -5.41
C GLN A 236 18.39 9.21 -4.73
N ILE A 237 17.73 8.50 -3.80
CA ILE A 237 18.30 7.32 -3.14
C ILE A 237 18.33 6.17 -4.15
N ALA A 238 17.24 5.97 -4.90
CA ALA A 238 17.18 4.96 -5.96
C ALA A 238 18.33 5.14 -6.95
N GLN A 239 18.56 6.36 -7.43
CA GLN A 239 19.67 6.67 -8.32
C GLN A 239 21.02 6.35 -7.69
N ALA A 240 21.28 6.84 -6.49
CA ALA A 240 22.57 6.68 -5.82
C ALA A 240 22.90 5.20 -5.54
N GLU A 241 21.95 4.45 -4.98
CA GLU A 241 22.18 3.04 -4.62
C GLU A 241 22.27 2.15 -5.86
N LEU A 242 21.47 2.40 -6.91
CA LEU A 242 21.59 1.67 -8.16
C LEU A 242 22.92 1.99 -8.88
N GLN A 243 23.34 3.26 -8.95
CA GLN A 243 24.66 3.63 -9.53
C GLN A 243 25.81 2.96 -8.79
N LYS A 244 25.77 2.90 -7.48
CA LYS A 244 26.74 2.22 -6.64
C LYS A 244 26.81 0.72 -6.99
N TRP A 245 25.66 0.05 -7.11
CA TRP A 245 25.59 -1.35 -7.49
C TRP A 245 26.11 -1.58 -8.91
N LEU A 246 25.67 -0.78 -9.90
CA LEU A 246 26.11 -0.86 -11.30
C LEU A 246 27.62 -0.64 -11.45
N SER A 247 28.22 0.21 -10.62
CA SER A 247 29.67 0.47 -10.64
C SER A 247 30.49 -0.72 -10.13
N ALA A 248 29.92 -1.52 -9.24
CA ALA A 248 30.58 -2.69 -8.64
C ALA A 248 30.27 -4.01 -9.39
N ASN A 249 29.25 -4.02 -10.25
CA ASN A 249 28.75 -5.23 -10.90
C ASN A 249 28.68 -5.06 -12.42
N THR A 250 29.19 -6.05 -13.13
CA THR A 250 29.11 -6.12 -14.59
C THR A 250 28.00 -7.04 -15.10
N THR A 251 27.23 -7.64 -14.18
CA THR A 251 26.11 -8.51 -14.51
C THR A 251 25.13 -7.77 -15.41
N GLN A 252 24.73 -8.39 -16.50
CA GLN A 252 23.64 -7.90 -17.33
C GLN A 252 22.35 -7.99 -16.53
N VAL A 253 21.53 -6.96 -16.61
CA VAL A 253 20.18 -6.89 -16.03
C VAL A 253 19.21 -6.79 -17.19
N ASP A 254 18.16 -7.61 -17.16
CA ASP A 254 17.18 -7.70 -18.23
C ASP A 254 15.86 -6.99 -17.83
N GLY A 255 15.67 -6.67 -16.53
CA GLY A 255 14.51 -5.92 -16.06
C GLY A 255 14.58 -5.48 -14.60
N PHE A 256 13.75 -4.50 -14.26
CA PHE A 256 13.65 -3.93 -12.90
C PHE A 256 12.21 -4.01 -12.37
N ALA A 257 12.02 -4.71 -11.26
CA ALA A 257 10.79 -4.67 -10.47
C ALA A 257 10.93 -3.58 -9.40
N VAL A 258 10.30 -2.44 -9.62
CA VAL A 258 10.46 -1.25 -8.75
C VAL A 258 9.17 -1.00 -7.98
N GLN A 259 9.26 -0.92 -6.66
CA GLN A 259 8.19 -0.33 -5.85
C GLN A 259 8.12 1.17 -6.15
N SER A 260 6.94 1.70 -6.37
CA SER A 260 6.69 3.09 -6.79
C SER A 260 7.65 4.13 -6.20
N SER A 261 7.82 5.25 -6.87
CA SER A 261 8.66 6.40 -6.47
C SER A 261 10.17 6.25 -6.63
N GLY A 262 10.67 5.09 -7.09
CA GLY A 262 12.10 4.87 -7.36
C GLY A 262 12.48 4.97 -8.83
N GLU A 263 11.52 4.83 -9.73
CA GLU A 263 11.69 4.58 -11.16
C GLU A 263 12.49 5.68 -11.89
N SER A 264 12.18 6.95 -11.66
CA SER A 264 12.92 8.04 -12.31
C SER A 264 14.39 8.09 -11.89
N GLY A 265 14.67 7.74 -10.64
CA GLY A 265 16.04 7.57 -10.13
C GLY A 265 16.74 6.37 -10.78
N ALA A 266 16.05 5.25 -10.93
CA ALA A 266 16.59 4.06 -11.60
C ALA A 266 16.88 4.32 -13.08
N LEU A 267 15.97 4.96 -13.82
CA LEU A 267 16.17 5.39 -15.20
C LEU A 267 17.41 6.30 -15.34
N ASN A 268 17.55 7.29 -14.45
CA ASN A 268 18.72 8.18 -14.44
C ASN A 268 20.03 7.45 -14.10
N ALA A 269 19.97 6.42 -13.25
CA ALA A 269 21.14 5.60 -12.92
C ALA A 269 21.61 4.78 -14.12
N LEU A 270 20.70 4.15 -14.85
CA LEU A 270 21.01 3.39 -16.07
C LEU A 270 21.65 4.29 -17.12
N GLU A 271 21.01 5.42 -17.43
CA GLU A 271 21.48 6.37 -18.44
C GLU A 271 22.87 6.91 -18.11
N SER A 272 23.09 7.38 -16.86
CA SER A 272 24.38 7.94 -16.44
C SER A 272 25.49 6.90 -16.33
N SER A 273 25.15 5.63 -16.18
CA SER A 273 26.07 4.50 -16.15
C SER A 273 26.35 3.91 -17.54
N GLY A 274 25.70 4.43 -18.59
CA GLY A 274 25.82 3.92 -19.95
C GLY A 274 25.31 2.48 -20.12
N ARG A 275 24.37 2.07 -19.28
CA ARG A 275 23.70 0.77 -19.35
C ARG A 275 22.46 0.86 -20.25
N ASP A 276 22.10 -0.26 -20.83
CA ASP A 276 20.89 -0.37 -21.63
C ASP A 276 19.63 -0.05 -20.82
N MET A 277 18.67 0.59 -21.47
CA MET A 277 17.35 0.81 -20.90
C MET A 277 16.52 -0.46 -21.13
N VAL A 278 16.22 -1.14 -20.04
CA VAL A 278 15.49 -2.41 -20.03
C VAL A 278 14.12 -2.21 -19.38
N PRO A 279 13.13 -3.11 -19.62
CA PRO A 279 11.80 -3.02 -19.01
C PRO A 279 11.88 -2.78 -17.51
N MET A 280 11.05 -1.85 -17.04
CA MET A 280 11.03 -1.42 -15.64
C MET A 280 9.58 -1.16 -15.21
N ALA A 281 9.20 -1.68 -14.05
CA ALA A 281 7.90 -1.33 -13.47
C ALA A 281 7.86 0.16 -13.14
N LEU A 282 6.79 0.83 -13.58
CA LEU A 282 6.54 2.24 -13.31
C LEU A 282 5.35 2.38 -12.35
N GLY A 283 5.48 3.23 -11.36
CA GLY A 283 4.56 3.35 -10.24
C GLY A 283 3.95 4.75 -10.06
N GLY A 284 3.70 5.47 -11.13
CA GLY A 284 2.94 6.72 -11.08
C GLY A 284 3.78 8.01 -11.02
N GLY A 285 5.10 7.95 -11.03
CA GLY A 285 5.97 9.13 -11.10
C GLY A 285 5.92 9.80 -12.48
N ILE A 286 5.55 11.09 -12.56
CA ILE A 286 5.40 11.83 -13.83
C ILE A 286 6.71 11.87 -14.61
N GLY A 287 7.86 11.98 -13.95
CA GLY A 287 9.15 11.94 -14.65
C GLY A 287 9.42 10.61 -15.36
N ALA A 288 9.05 9.49 -14.75
CA ALA A 288 9.15 8.17 -15.37
C ALA A 288 8.10 7.99 -16.48
N PHE A 289 6.89 8.48 -16.28
CA PHE A 289 5.85 8.50 -17.32
C PHE A 289 6.22 9.39 -18.51
N CYS A 290 6.94 10.48 -18.27
CA CYS A 290 7.52 11.30 -19.35
C CYS A 290 8.52 10.51 -20.20
N TYR A 291 9.36 9.68 -19.57
CA TYR A 291 10.23 8.79 -20.31
C TYR A 291 9.43 7.79 -21.16
N TRP A 292 8.43 7.12 -20.55
CA TRP A 292 7.59 6.14 -21.26
C TRP A 292 6.79 6.78 -22.40
N ARG A 293 6.17 7.95 -22.17
CA ARG A 293 5.47 8.68 -23.24
C ARG A 293 6.35 8.91 -24.47
N ASN A 294 7.60 9.31 -24.25
CA ASN A 294 8.55 9.60 -25.31
C ASN A 294 9.24 8.33 -25.89
N ASN A 295 9.03 7.19 -25.24
CA ASN A 295 9.51 5.87 -25.66
C ASN A 295 8.36 4.85 -25.51
N PRO A 296 7.33 4.90 -26.36
CA PRO A 296 6.08 4.14 -26.15
C PRO A 296 6.28 2.61 -26.19
N ASP A 297 7.33 2.15 -26.82
CA ASP A 297 7.71 0.72 -26.87
C ASP A 297 8.49 0.25 -25.65
N PHE A 298 8.75 1.13 -24.65
CA PHE A 298 9.52 0.79 -23.47
C PHE A 298 8.83 -0.26 -22.59
N ILE A 299 7.55 -0.09 -22.33
CA ILE A 299 6.68 -1.02 -21.62
C ILE A 299 5.25 -0.89 -22.18
N ASP A 300 4.42 -1.91 -21.94
CA ASP A 300 3.02 -1.89 -22.38
C ASP A 300 2.05 -1.33 -21.33
N ARG A 301 2.39 -1.43 -20.05
CA ARG A 301 1.59 -0.94 -18.92
C ARG A 301 2.43 -0.53 -17.72
N ALA A 302 1.86 0.32 -16.88
CA ALA A 302 2.32 0.62 -15.54
C ALA A 302 1.42 -0.06 -14.51
N ILE A 303 2.01 -0.59 -13.43
CA ILE A 303 1.29 -1.23 -12.33
C ILE A 303 1.76 -0.57 -11.04
N TYR A 304 0.85 0.03 -10.30
CA TYR A 304 1.23 0.73 -9.08
C TYR A 304 0.17 0.66 -7.98
N ALA A 305 0.64 0.96 -6.77
CA ALA A 305 -0.17 1.02 -5.58
C ALA A 305 -0.99 2.34 -5.54
N TRP A 306 -0.95 3.07 -4.45
CA TRP A 306 -1.73 4.29 -4.28
C TRP A 306 -1.14 5.50 -5.01
N PRO A 307 -1.92 6.27 -5.78
CA PRO A 307 -1.61 7.67 -6.05
C PRO A 307 -1.56 8.48 -4.75
N PRO A 308 -0.68 9.48 -4.64
CA PRO A 308 -0.58 10.27 -3.42
C PRO A 308 -1.88 11.02 -3.12
N GLY A 309 -2.37 10.89 -1.90
CA GLY A 309 -3.59 11.52 -1.42
C GLY A 309 -4.85 10.69 -1.56
N ASP A 310 -4.96 9.82 -2.55
CA ASP A 310 -6.12 8.93 -2.70
C ASP A 310 -6.19 7.94 -1.52
N ASP A 311 -5.05 7.42 -1.08
CA ASP A 311 -4.94 6.58 0.12
C ASP A 311 -5.36 7.31 1.41
N ALA A 312 -4.97 8.59 1.53
CA ALA A 312 -5.33 9.41 2.68
C ALA A 312 -6.84 9.69 2.71
N GLU A 313 -7.41 10.05 1.57
CA GLU A 313 -8.85 10.24 1.43
C GLU A 313 -9.62 8.94 1.71
N PHE A 314 -9.14 7.81 1.20
CA PHE A 314 -9.72 6.51 1.47
C PHE A 314 -9.71 6.16 2.96
N ALA A 315 -8.57 6.29 3.62
CA ALA A 315 -8.45 6.04 5.05
C ALA A 315 -9.36 6.96 5.89
N MET A 316 -9.43 8.24 5.52
CA MET A 316 -10.32 9.22 6.16
C MET A 316 -11.79 8.86 5.94
N ASN A 317 -12.19 8.48 4.72
CA ASN A 317 -13.57 8.07 4.42
C ASN A 317 -13.97 6.84 5.24
N VAL A 318 -13.10 5.83 5.33
CA VAL A 318 -13.35 4.63 6.16
C VAL A 318 -13.48 4.99 7.64
N LEU A 319 -12.55 5.79 8.15
CA LEU A 319 -12.57 6.22 9.55
C LEU A 319 -13.86 7.00 9.88
N LEU A 320 -14.21 7.99 9.07
CA LEU A 320 -15.37 8.85 9.31
C LEU A 320 -16.70 8.09 9.18
N ARG A 321 -16.82 7.15 8.23
CA ARG A 321 -17.98 6.25 8.13
C ARG A 321 -18.11 5.36 9.35
N THR A 322 -16.98 4.82 9.85
CA THR A 322 -16.92 4.06 11.10
C THR A 322 -17.40 4.92 12.27
N MET A 323 -16.91 6.16 12.37
CA MET A 323 -17.30 7.10 13.43
C MET A 323 -18.79 7.50 13.36
N LYS A 324 -19.37 7.56 12.16
CA LYS A 324 -20.82 7.75 11.96
C LYS A 324 -21.64 6.51 12.37
N GLY A 325 -21.03 5.35 12.60
CA GLY A 325 -21.73 4.11 12.98
C GLY A 325 -22.36 3.38 11.81
N GLN A 326 -21.73 3.44 10.62
CA GLN A 326 -22.23 2.72 9.45
C GLN A 326 -22.00 1.20 9.52
N GLY A 327 -21.30 0.70 10.56
CA GLY A 327 -21.12 -0.74 10.80
C GLY A 327 -20.02 -1.34 9.93
N LEU A 328 -18.76 -1.04 10.25
CA LEU A 328 -17.62 -1.62 9.54
C LEU A 328 -17.55 -3.13 9.75
N LYS A 329 -17.68 -3.93 8.69
CA LYS A 329 -17.76 -5.39 8.75
C LYS A 329 -16.42 -6.05 9.07
N ILE A 330 -15.33 -5.65 8.39
CA ILE A 330 -14.03 -6.31 8.41
C ILE A 330 -12.93 -5.37 8.88
N GLN A 331 -11.88 -5.91 9.52
CA GLN A 331 -10.75 -5.12 10.03
C GLN A 331 -9.91 -4.46 8.93
N SER A 332 -9.77 -5.12 7.77
CA SER A 332 -8.94 -4.63 6.68
C SER A 332 -9.75 -4.42 5.41
N ILE A 333 -9.81 -3.19 4.95
CA ILE A 333 -10.36 -2.85 3.64
C ILE A 333 -9.20 -2.70 2.66
N LEU A 334 -9.17 -3.57 1.67
CA LEU A 334 -8.15 -3.60 0.63
C LEU A 334 -8.76 -3.20 -0.71
N VAL A 335 -7.93 -2.58 -1.54
CA VAL A 335 -8.22 -2.33 -2.96
C VAL A 335 -7.20 -3.05 -3.84
N PRO A 336 -7.55 -3.36 -5.11
CA PRO A 336 -6.61 -3.95 -6.06
C PRO A 336 -5.49 -2.97 -6.45
N PRO A 337 -4.38 -3.45 -7.08
CA PRO A 337 -3.45 -2.58 -7.77
C PRO A 337 -4.12 -1.82 -8.91
N TYR A 338 -3.56 -0.69 -9.29
CA TYR A 338 -4.02 0.14 -10.39
C TYR A 338 -3.12 -0.04 -11.61
N GLU A 339 -3.73 -0.11 -12.79
CA GLU A 339 -3.01 -0.27 -14.06
C GLU A 339 -3.35 0.85 -15.03
N GLU A 340 -2.36 1.32 -15.77
CA GLU A 340 -2.53 2.28 -16.87
C GLU A 340 -1.69 1.85 -18.08
N ASP A 341 -2.23 2.08 -19.27
CA ASP A 341 -1.57 1.86 -20.54
C ASP A 341 -0.96 3.16 -21.13
N VAL A 342 -0.26 3.04 -22.24
CA VAL A 342 0.39 4.17 -22.89
C VAL A 342 -0.62 5.19 -23.44
N GLU A 343 -1.81 4.78 -23.85
CA GLU A 343 -2.85 5.67 -24.37
C GLU A 343 -3.37 6.57 -23.24
N THR A 344 -3.60 5.97 -22.09
CA THR A 344 -3.98 6.70 -20.87
C THR A 344 -2.89 7.70 -20.48
N ILE A 345 -1.62 7.27 -20.43
CA ILE A 345 -0.48 8.14 -20.11
C ILE A 345 -0.42 9.34 -21.07
N GLN A 346 -0.62 9.14 -22.37
CA GLN A 346 -0.61 10.21 -23.37
C GLN A 346 -1.72 11.24 -23.17
N SER A 347 -2.78 10.88 -22.49
CA SER A 347 -3.91 11.79 -22.25
C SER A 347 -3.60 12.89 -21.24
N PHE A 348 -2.68 12.66 -20.29
CA PHE A 348 -2.39 13.58 -19.21
C PHE A 348 -0.92 13.98 -19.08
N VAL A 349 0.04 13.23 -19.66
CA VAL A 349 1.45 13.62 -19.71
C VAL A 349 1.71 14.35 -21.03
N PRO A 350 2.06 15.64 -21.05
CA PRO A 350 2.32 16.38 -22.28
C PRO A 350 3.63 15.93 -22.97
N GLU A 351 3.80 16.25 -24.26
CA GLU A 351 5.01 15.87 -25.02
C GLU A 351 6.26 16.57 -24.52
N ASP A 352 6.12 17.81 -24.04
CA ASP A 352 7.20 18.63 -23.49
C ASP A 352 7.35 18.47 -21.96
N CYS A 353 6.91 17.32 -21.42
CA CYS A 353 6.99 17.00 -20.01
C CYS A 353 8.45 17.01 -19.49
N ASP A 354 8.59 17.33 -18.21
CA ASP A 354 9.89 17.26 -17.54
C ASP A 354 10.20 15.85 -17.03
N ARG A 355 11.21 15.21 -17.58
CA ARG A 355 11.69 13.91 -17.13
C ARG A 355 12.20 13.90 -15.68
N ASN A 356 12.61 15.05 -15.17
CA ASN A 356 13.02 15.22 -13.78
C ASN A 356 11.88 15.64 -12.87
N SER A 357 10.63 15.66 -13.38
CA SER A 357 9.48 15.94 -12.57
C SER A 357 9.39 14.95 -11.43
N SER A 358 9.16 15.47 -10.26
CA SER A 358 8.94 14.73 -9.03
C SER A 358 7.46 14.65 -8.64
N GLU A 359 6.59 15.12 -9.53
CA GLU A 359 5.15 15.01 -9.38
C GLU A 359 4.69 13.57 -9.59
N PHE A 360 3.51 13.26 -9.05
CA PHE A 360 2.86 11.97 -9.21
C PHE A 360 1.54 12.10 -9.95
N ARG A 361 1.16 11.04 -10.63
CA ARG A 361 -0.17 10.84 -11.17
C ARG A 361 -1.20 10.88 -10.05
N THR A 362 -2.23 11.68 -10.20
CA THR A 362 -3.43 11.68 -9.36
C THR A 362 -4.58 11.08 -10.18
N VAL A 363 -5.18 10.02 -9.70
CA VAL A 363 -6.28 9.34 -10.39
C VAL A 363 -7.63 9.86 -9.92
N GLY A 364 -7.77 10.12 -8.64
CA GLY A 364 -9.02 10.43 -7.97
C GLY A 364 -9.70 9.16 -7.45
N ILE A 365 -10.01 9.18 -6.17
CA ILE A 365 -10.54 8.02 -5.45
C ILE A 365 -11.85 7.48 -6.05
N GLU A 366 -12.67 8.34 -6.66
CA GLU A 366 -13.92 7.99 -7.31
C GLU A 366 -13.76 7.03 -8.50
N ASN A 367 -12.58 7.01 -9.12
CA ASN A 367 -12.26 6.12 -10.25
C ASN A 367 -11.73 4.76 -9.82
N TRP A 368 -11.41 4.58 -8.55
CA TRP A 368 -10.69 3.41 -8.07
C TRP A 368 -11.31 2.79 -6.80
N ALA A 369 -11.55 3.60 -5.77
CA ALA A 369 -12.10 3.16 -4.50
C ALA A 369 -13.31 4.02 -4.13
N SER A 370 -14.31 4.03 -5.02
CA SER A 370 -15.51 4.86 -4.94
C SER A 370 -16.35 4.57 -3.69
N ASP A 371 -17.31 5.43 -3.44
CA ASP A 371 -18.31 5.21 -2.38
C ASP A 371 -19.08 3.89 -2.57
N GLU A 372 -19.35 3.48 -3.83
CA GLU A 372 -19.99 2.20 -4.15
C GLU A 372 -19.10 1.03 -3.74
N TYR A 373 -17.79 1.10 -4.01
CA TYR A 373 -16.82 0.11 -3.54
C TYR A 373 -16.82 0.03 -2.01
N LEU A 374 -16.71 1.17 -1.33
CA LEU A 374 -16.69 1.25 0.13
C LEU A 374 -17.95 0.71 0.79
N ASN A 375 -19.12 0.91 0.17
CA ASN A 375 -20.40 0.45 0.73
C ASN A 375 -20.44 -1.07 0.95
N ASN A 376 -19.65 -1.85 0.21
CA ASN A 376 -19.57 -3.30 0.39
C ASN A 376 -19.01 -3.71 1.76
N PHE A 377 -18.24 -2.85 2.40
CA PHE A 377 -17.57 -3.12 3.67
C PHE A 377 -18.30 -2.59 4.90
N PHE A 378 -19.49 -2.02 4.71
CA PHE A 378 -20.32 -1.49 5.78
C PHE A 378 -21.72 -2.10 5.76
N ASP A 379 -22.32 -2.32 6.93
CA ASP A 379 -23.70 -2.83 7.05
C ASP A 379 -24.71 -1.81 6.50
N ASN A 380 -24.45 -0.52 6.72
CA ASN A 380 -25.29 0.61 6.31
C ASN A 380 -24.42 1.64 5.56
N GLY A 381 -23.77 1.21 4.48
CA GLY A 381 -22.83 2.06 3.74
C GLY A 381 -23.58 3.19 3.01
N GLU A 382 -23.20 4.43 3.34
CA GLU A 382 -23.67 5.66 2.69
C GLU A 382 -22.48 6.58 2.42
N ALA A 383 -22.55 7.37 1.35
CA ALA A 383 -21.56 8.41 1.09
C ALA A 383 -21.48 9.39 2.29
N LEU A 384 -20.31 9.98 2.49
CA LEU A 384 -20.11 10.97 3.54
C LEU A 384 -20.74 12.32 3.19
N LEU A 385 -20.77 12.65 1.88
CA LEU A 385 -21.24 13.91 1.30
C LEU A 385 -22.42 13.70 0.35
#